data_c4d87621a779758fc84936f1e5cc8f4d
#
_entry.id   c4d87621a779758fc84936f1e5cc8f4d
#
_cell.length_a   1.000
_cell.length_b   1.000
_cell.length_c   1.000
_cell.angle_alpha   90.00
_cell.angle_beta   90.00
_cell.angle_gamma   90.00
#
_symmetry.space_group_name_H-M   'P 1'
#
loop_
_entity.id
_entity.type
_entity.pdbx_description
1 polymer ?
#
loop_
_entity_poly.entity_id
_entity_poly.type
_entity_poly.pdbx_seq_one_letter_code
_entity_poly.pdbx_strand_id
1 'polypeptide(L)'
;MEEKVTKTKKKSIFKNNLIALLIIIAAMVVILSLVTDFFFSVDNLSAVMTQMALTGILAVGMTFCIITEGVDLSVGNVLSLVGIVLAICLRAGVPLIFSILIAILTGCLCGFVVGILVAKGNLPAFIATLGMMNIAQGVSLVISNGSSIYGYTSALVGVGSGKIAFIPITWLFMVACFVLGWFVLQHTRLGRYVYMVGG
;
A
#
# COMPACT_ATOMS: atom_id res chain seq x y z
N MET A 1 -5.49 15.03 56.94
CA MET A 1 -5.16 15.73 55.70
C MET A 1 -5.24 14.72 54.59
N GLU A 2 -6.41 14.62 53.96
CA GLU A 2 -6.61 13.69 52.83
C GLU A 2 -6.30 14.42 51.51
N GLU A 3 -5.31 13.92 50.79
CA GLU A 3 -4.88 14.43 49.52
C GLU A 3 -5.84 13.91 48.42
N LYS A 4 -6.75 14.76 47.93
CA LYS A 4 -7.65 14.49 46.82
C LYS A 4 -6.82 14.42 45.52
N VAL A 5 -6.49 13.21 45.11
CA VAL A 5 -5.96 12.94 43.77
C VAL A 5 -7.05 13.22 42.71
N THR A 6 -6.93 14.36 42.07
CA THR A 6 -7.76 14.74 40.91
C THR A 6 -7.48 13.82 39.75
N LYS A 7 -8.36 12.87 39.50
CA LYS A 7 -8.40 12.07 38.22
C LYS A 7 -8.73 12.99 37.07
N THR A 8 -7.71 13.45 36.37
CA THR A 8 -7.85 14.21 35.12
C THR A 8 -8.51 13.35 34.05
N LYS A 9 -9.64 13.80 33.55
CA LYS A 9 -10.41 13.24 32.45
C LYS A 9 -9.61 13.24 31.12
N LYS A 10 -8.84 12.19 30.84
CA LYS A 10 -8.11 11.98 29.58
C LYS A 10 -8.98 11.55 28.38
N LYS A 11 -10.30 11.40 28.57
CA LYS A 11 -11.25 10.88 27.56
C LYS A 11 -11.81 11.93 26.59
N SER A 12 -11.69 13.22 26.86
CA SER A 12 -12.36 14.27 26.09
C SER A 12 -11.57 14.71 24.84
N ILE A 13 -10.23 14.68 24.86
CA ILE A 13 -9.39 15.27 23.82
C ILE A 13 -9.41 14.42 22.54
N PHE A 14 -9.38 13.10 22.64
CA PHE A 14 -9.36 12.21 21.47
C PHE A 14 -10.71 12.21 20.71
N LYS A 15 -11.83 12.33 21.46
CA LYS A 15 -13.17 12.40 20.86
C LYS A 15 -13.38 13.72 20.11
N ASN A 16 -12.85 14.82 20.63
CA ASN A 16 -12.92 16.13 19.98
C ASN A 16 -12.08 16.21 18.70
N ASN A 17 -10.89 15.60 18.68
CA ASN A 17 -10.03 15.59 17.51
C ASN A 17 -10.61 14.78 16.33
N LEU A 18 -11.22 13.63 16.61
CA LEU A 18 -11.92 12.84 15.59
C LEU A 18 -13.13 13.59 15.03
N ILE A 19 -13.92 14.23 15.88
CA ILE A 19 -15.05 15.04 15.45
C ILE A 19 -14.60 16.22 14.61
N ALA A 20 -13.54 16.91 15.03
CA ALA A 20 -12.97 18.03 14.25
C ALA A 20 -12.49 17.55 12.87
N LEU A 21 -11.80 16.40 12.79
CA LEU A 21 -11.35 15.82 11.54
C LEU A 21 -12.54 15.48 10.62
N LEU A 22 -13.58 14.85 11.16
CA LEU A 22 -14.80 14.51 10.41
C LEU A 22 -15.53 15.78 9.90
N ILE A 23 -15.59 16.83 10.71
CA ILE A 23 -16.17 18.11 10.29
C ILE A 23 -15.38 18.73 9.14
N ILE A 24 -14.04 18.71 9.22
CA ILE A 24 -13.18 19.23 8.15
C ILE A 24 -13.38 18.44 6.85
N ILE A 25 -13.41 17.12 6.92
CA ILE A 25 -13.64 16.26 5.74
C ILE A 25 -15.04 16.55 5.16
N ALA A 26 -16.08 16.61 6.00
CA ALA A 26 -17.42 16.90 5.55
C ALA A 26 -17.52 18.30 4.91
N ALA A 27 -16.88 19.30 5.51
CA ALA A 27 -16.83 20.66 4.95
C ALA A 27 -16.11 20.67 3.58
N MET A 28 -14.98 19.96 3.44
CA MET A 28 -14.30 19.85 2.15
C MET A 28 -15.18 19.19 1.09
N VAL A 29 -15.88 18.11 1.44
CA VAL A 29 -16.80 17.42 0.50
C VAL A 29 -17.91 18.35 0.07
N VAL A 30 -18.53 19.09 1.00
CA VAL A 30 -19.60 20.06 0.69
C VAL A 30 -19.06 21.18 -0.20
N ILE A 31 -17.92 21.78 0.15
CA ILE A 31 -17.33 22.87 -0.63
C ILE A 31 -17.01 22.38 -2.05
N LEU A 32 -16.35 21.25 -2.20
CA LEU A 32 -15.99 20.72 -3.52
C LEU A 32 -17.21 20.34 -4.36
N SER A 33 -18.27 19.83 -3.73
CA SER A 33 -19.51 19.51 -4.44
C SER A 33 -20.29 20.74 -4.92
N LEU A 34 -20.11 21.91 -4.27
CA LEU A 34 -20.71 23.17 -4.67
C LEU A 34 -19.87 23.93 -5.71
N VAL A 35 -18.54 23.74 -5.69
CA VAL A 35 -17.61 24.46 -6.58
C VAL A 35 -17.50 23.77 -7.95
N THR A 36 -17.70 22.45 -8.02
CA THR A 36 -17.56 21.70 -9.26
C THR A 36 -18.58 20.57 -9.39
N ASP A 37 -19.30 20.55 -10.51
CA ASP A 37 -20.25 19.49 -10.86
C ASP A 37 -19.55 18.15 -11.10
N PHE A 38 -18.22 18.19 -11.36
CA PHE A 38 -17.42 17.00 -11.60
C PHE A 38 -17.18 16.18 -10.32
N PHE A 39 -17.32 16.79 -9.13
CA PHE A 39 -16.94 16.12 -7.86
C PHE A 39 -17.65 14.78 -7.65
N PHE A 40 -18.97 14.73 -7.88
CA PHE A 40 -19.79 13.52 -7.78
C PHE A 40 -19.98 12.81 -9.12
N SER A 41 -19.20 13.15 -10.15
CA SER A 41 -19.26 12.42 -11.42
C SER A 41 -18.79 10.97 -11.25
N VAL A 42 -19.33 10.07 -12.06
CA VAL A 42 -18.95 8.65 -12.08
C VAL A 42 -17.46 8.48 -12.39
N ASP A 43 -16.90 9.34 -13.23
CA ASP A 43 -15.47 9.29 -13.59
C ASP A 43 -14.57 9.70 -12.43
N ASN A 44 -14.91 10.78 -11.72
CA ASN A 44 -14.15 11.17 -10.53
C ASN A 44 -14.23 10.12 -9.43
N LEU A 45 -15.42 9.61 -9.16
CA LEU A 45 -15.61 8.57 -8.16
C LEU A 45 -14.80 7.29 -8.51
N SER A 46 -14.82 6.90 -9.78
CA SER A 46 -14.02 5.78 -10.28
C SER A 46 -12.51 6.04 -10.15
N ALA A 47 -12.04 7.27 -10.41
CA ALA A 47 -10.64 7.65 -10.23
C ALA A 47 -10.21 7.57 -8.76
N VAL A 48 -11.05 8.07 -7.84
CA VAL A 48 -10.81 7.96 -6.39
C VAL A 48 -10.75 6.49 -5.96
N MET A 49 -11.69 5.65 -6.41
CA MET A 49 -11.67 4.21 -6.11
C MET A 49 -10.39 3.54 -6.61
N THR A 50 -9.89 3.91 -7.79
CA THR A 50 -8.63 3.38 -8.34
C THR A 50 -7.43 3.75 -7.48
N GLN A 51 -7.35 5.01 -7.03
CA GLN A 51 -6.27 5.47 -6.14
C GLN A 51 -6.35 4.80 -4.77
N MET A 52 -7.56 4.66 -4.21
CA MET A 52 -7.78 3.93 -2.96
C MET A 52 -7.37 2.46 -3.08
N ALA A 53 -7.60 1.83 -4.23
CA ALA A 53 -7.26 0.43 -4.46
C ALA A 53 -5.76 0.18 -4.31
N LEU A 54 -4.92 1.03 -4.91
CA LEU A 54 -3.47 0.92 -4.79
C LEU A 54 -3.01 1.02 -3.33
N THR A 55 -3.45 2.08 -2.65
CA THR A 55 -3.11 2.30 -1.23
C THR A 55 -3.64 1.17 -0.34
N GLY A 56 -4.86 0.68 -0.62
CA GLY A 56 -5.48 -0.41 0.13
C GLY A 56 -4.71 -1.72 0.00
N ILE A 57 -4.27 -2.09 -1.21
CA ILE A 57 -3.46 -3.31 -1.42
C ILE A 57 -2.14 -3.22 -0.63
N LEU A 58 -1.47 -2.06 -0.67
CA LEU A 58 -0.24 -1.84 0.11
C LEU A 58 -0.51 -1.92 1.61
N ALA A 59 -1.64 -1.38 2.08
CA ALA A 59 -2.04 -1.42 3.49
C ALA A 59 -2.23 -2.85 4.01
N VAL A 60 -2.73 -3.78 3.19
CA VAL A 60 -2.80 -5.20 3.56
C VAL A 60 -1.42 -5.76 3.87
N GLY A 61 -0.43 -5.52 2.99
CA GLY A 61 0.97 -5.94 3.23
C GLY A 61 1.57 -5.29 4.48
N MET A 62 1.38 -3.97 4.63
CA MET A 62 1.86 -3.22 5.80
C MET A 62 1.24 -3.71 7.11
N THR A 63 0.01 -4.22 7.09
CA THR A 63 -0.64 -4.77 8.29
C THR A 63 0.18 -5.93 8.87
N PHE A 64 0.71 -6.82 8.04
CA PHE A 64 1.58 -7.92 8.50
C PHE A 64 2.86 -7.39 9.16
N CYS A 65 3.49 -6.37 8.57
CA CYS A 65 4.68 -5.75 9.14
C CYS A 65 4.39 -5.06 10.48
N ILE A 66 3.28 -4.34 10.58
CA ILE A 66 2.92 -3.61 11.81
C ILE A 66 2.56 -4.57 12.94
N ILE A 67 1.87 -5.67 12.67
CA ILE A 67 1.54 -6.69 13.69
C ILE A 67 2.83 -7.29 14.27
N THR A 68 3.89 -7.46 13.48
CA THR A 68 5.20 -7.95 13.96
C THR A 68 6.09 -6.85 14.55
N GLU A 69 5.53 -5.69 14.92
CA GLU A 69 6.24 -4.50 15.42
C GLU A 69 7.29 -3.94 14.44
N GLY A 70 7.24 -4.36 13.17
CA GLY A 70 8.11 -3.85 12.11
C GLY A 70 7.56 -2.57 11.48
N VAL A 71 8.47 -1.72 11.00
CA VAL A 71 8.15 -0.57 10.14
C VAL A 71 8.84 -0.77 8.81
N ASP A 72 8.06 -0.86 7.73
CA ASP A 72 8.62 -0.97 6.37
C ASP A 72 8.48 0.35 5.62
N LEU A 73 9.60 1.05 5.47
CA LEU A 73 9.68 2.30 4.70
C LEU A 73 9.95 2.06 3.21
N SER A 74 10.30 0.85 2.82
CA SER A 74 10.73 0.54 1.45
C SER A 74 9.58 0.31 0.48
N VAL A 75 8.37 0.09 0.97
CA VAL A 75 7.21 -0.38 0.20
C VAL A 75 6.93 0.47 -1.04
N GLY A 76 7.03 1.81 -0.95
CA GLY A 76 6.78 2.71 -2.07
C GLY A 76 7.84 2.61 -3.17
N ASN A 77 9.12 2.57 -2.80
CA ASN A 77 10.23 2.47 -3.76
C ASN A 77 10.37 1.06 -4.35
N VAL A 78 10.06 0.02 -3.57
CA VAL A 78 9.98 -1.36 -4.07
C VAL A 78 8.83 -1.49 -5.06
N LEU A 79 7.67 -0.87 -4.81
CA LEU A 79 6.56 -0.83 -5.76
C LEU A 79 6.98 -0.16 -7.08
N SER A 80 7.72 0.97 -7.00
CA SER A 80 8.26 1.65 -8.18
C SER A 80 9.21 0.75 -8.96
N LEU A 81 10.15 0.08 -8.28
CA LEU A 81 11.07 -0.87 -8.90
C LEU A 81 10.33 -2.02 -9.60
N VAL A 82 9.36 -2.62 -8.94
CA VAL A 82 8.52 -3.70 -9.48
C VAL A 82 7.78 -3.23 -10.75
N GLY A 83 7.23 -2.01 -10.72
CA GLY A 83 6.57 -1.41 -11.88
C GLY A 83 7.52 -1.18 -13.05
N ILE A 84 8.74 -0.70 -12.80
CA ILE A 84 9.77 -0.51 -13.82
C ILE A 84 10.21 -1.84 -14.42
N VAL A 85 10.45 -2.86 -13.61
CA VAL A 85 10.80 -4.22 -14.08
C VAL A 85 9.69 -4.79 -14.96
N LEU A 86 8.43 -4.67 -14.55
CA LEU A 86 7.28 -5.07 -15.34
C LEU A 86 7.27 -4.36 -16.72
N ALA A 87 7.46 -3.05 -16.70
CA ALA A 87 7.44 -2.24 -17.92
C ALA A 87 8.56 -2.62 -18.90
N ILE A 88 9.77 -2.89 -18.40
CA ILE A 88 10.91 -3.30 -19.21
C ILE A 88 10.69 -4.68 -19.81
N CYS A 89 10.19 -5.64 -19.04
CA CYS A 89 9.86 -6.98 -19.55
C CYS A 89 8.84 -6.91 -20.68
N LEU A 90 7.80 -6.10 -20.53
CA LEU A 90 6.79 -5.89 -21.57
C LEU A 90 7.38 -5.22 -22.82
N ARG A 91 8.25 -4.23 -22.67
CA ARG A 91 8.95 -3.59 -23.81
C ARG A 91 9.90 -4.53 -24.52
N ALA A 92 10.50 -5.47 -23.80
CA ALA A 92 11.36 -6.51 -24.38
C ALA A 92 10.55 -7.63 -25.07
N GLY A 93 9.22 -7.53 -25.14
CA GLY A 93 8.36 -8.51 -25.78
C GLY A 93 8.07 -9.76 -24.92
N VAL A 94 8.41 -9.76 -23.62
CA VAL A 94 8.09 -10.86 -22.72
C VAL A 94 6.57 -10.94 -22.54
N PRO A 95 5.95 -12.13 -22.67
CA PRO A 95 4.51 -12.29 -22.47
C PRO A 95 4.05 -11.76 -21.10
N LEU A 96 2.87 -11.16 -21.06
CA LEU A 96 2.32 -10.47 -19.88
C LEU A 96 2.42 -11.30 -18.58
N ILE A 97 2.06 -12.59 -18.65
CA ILE A 97 2.06 -13.47 -17.48
C ILE A 97 3.47 -13.64 -16.89
N PHE A 98 4.48 -13.82 -17.74
CA PHE A 98 5.87 -13.94 -17.28
C PHE A 98 6.42 -12.60 -16.79
N SER A 99 6.04 -11.49 -17.40
CA SER A 99 6.40 -10.14 -16.94
C SER A 99 5.84 -9.87 -15.54
N ILE A 100 4.59 -10.27 -15.27
CA ILE A 100 3.97 -10.17 -13.94
C ILE A 100 4.71 -11.06 -12.92
N LEU A 101 5.03 -12.30 -13.29
CA LEU A 101 5.76 -13.20 -12.40
C LEU A 101 7.15 -12.66 -12.04
N ILE A 102 7.91 -12.14 -13.01
CA ILE A 102 9.22 -11.52 -12.78
C ILE A 102 9.08 -10.30 -11.86
N ALA A 103 8.06 -9.47 -12.08
CA ALA A 103 7.79 -8.30 -11.25
C ALA A 103 7.47 -8.70 -9.80
N ILE A 104 6.62 -9.70 -9.59
CA ILE A 104 6.30 -10.24 -8.25
C ILE A 104 7.56 -10.81 -7.58
N LEU A 105 8.37 -11.59 -8.31
CA LEU A 105 9.61 -12.16 -7.80
C LEU A 105 10.61 -11.06 -7.39
N THR A 106 10.67 -9.96 -8.11
CA THR A 106 11.50 -8.80 -7.74
C THR A 106 11.08 -8.22 -6.38
N GLY A 107 9.79 -8.01 -6.19
CA GLY A 107 9.26 -7.53 -4.90
C GLY A 107 9.49 -8.53 -3.76
N CYS A 108 9.25 -9.82 -4.02
CA CYS A 108 9.54 -10.90 -3.06
C CYS A 108 11.02 -10.96 -2.69
N LEU A 109 11.94 -10.77 -3.64
CA LEU A 109 13.37 -10.75 -3.39
C LEU A 109 13.78 -9.58 -2.50
N CYS A 110 13.25 -8.38 -2.76
CA CYS A 110 13.48 -7.22 -1.90
C CYS A 110 13.02 -7.48 -0.46
N GLY A 111 11.78 -7.96 -0.29
CA GLY A 111 11.24 -8.30 1.02
C GLY A 111 12.00 -9.43 1.71
N PHE A 112 12.44 -10.45 0.97
CA PHE A 112 13.25 -11.56 1.51
C PHE A 112 14.60 -11.08 2.03
N VAL A 113 15.28 -10.19 1.29
CA VAL A 113 16.55 -9.60 1.73
C VAL A 113 16.36 -8.81 3.02
N VAL A 114 15.35 -7.93 3.09
CA VAL A 114 15.00 -7.18 4.31
C VAL A 114 14.71 -8.15 5.46
N GLY A 115 13.88 -9.17 5.20
CA GLY A 115 13.52 -10.17 6.21
C GLY A 115 14.72 -10.91 6.79
N ILE A 116 15.70 -11.29 5.97
CA ILE A 116 16.95 -11.92 6.45
C ILE A 116 17.77 -10.94 7.29
N LEU A 117 17.91 -9.68 6.85
CA LEU A 117 18.67 -8.68 7.59
C LEU A 117 18.07 -8.41 8.97
N VAL A 118 16.75 -8.38 9.07
CA VAL A 118 16.05 -8.19 10.34
C VAL A 118 16.13 -9.46 11.20
N ALA A 119 15.74 -10.62 10.64
CA ALA A 119 15.58 -11.84 11.44
C ALA A 119 16.91 -12.54 11.81
N LYS A 120 17.91 -12.50 10.92
CA LYS A 120 19.21 -13.15 11.15
C LYS A 120 20.34 -12.14 11.40
N GLY A 121 20.26 -10.97 10.75
CA GLY A 121 21.24 -9.91 10.93
C GLY A 121 21.01 -9.07 12.20
N ASN A 122 19.91 -9.29 12.92
CA ASN A 122 19.51 -8.51 14.09
C ASN A 122 19.49 -6.98 13.83
N LEU A 123 19.24 -6.58 12.58
CA LEU A 123 19.14 -5.17 12.24
C LEU A 123 17.72 -4.68 12.60
N PRO A 124 17.58 -3.49 13.19
CA PRO A 124 16.28 -2.86 13.35
C PRO A 124 15.55 -2.74 12.00
N ALA A 125 14.26 -3.12 11.96
CA ALA A 125 13.46 -3.13 10.73
C ALA A 125 13.51 -1.77 10.00
N PHE A 126 13.44 -0.68 10.76
CA PHE A 126 13.56 0.69 10.24
C PHE A 126 14.86 0.91 9.43
N ILE A 127 16.01 0.44 9.93
CA ILE A 127 17.31 0.62 9.26
C ILE A 127 17.40 -0.23 8.00
N ALA A 128 16.97 -1.50 8.09
CA ALA A 128 17.00 -2.42 6.96
C ALA A 128 16.08 -1.96 5.82
N THR A 129 14.88 -1.50 6.14
CA THR A 129 13.91 -1.01 5.15
C THR A 129 14.30 0.35 4.57
N LEU A 130 14.90 1.26 5.36
CA LEU A 130 15.46 2.51 4.86
C LEU A 130 16.58 2.25 3.84
N GLY A 131 17.46 1.29 4.13
CA GLY A 131 18.50 0.86 3.19
C GLY A 131 17.90 0.29 1.89
N MET A 132 16.91 -0.61 2.00
CA MET A 132 16.22 -1.17 0.84
C MET A 132 15.47 -0.10 0.03
N MET A 133 14.86 0.87 0.70
CA MET A 133 14.20 2.01 0.05
C MET A 133 15.15 2.74 -0.90
N ASN A 134 16.35 3.08 -0.42
CA ASN A 134 17.35 3.79 -1.23
C ASN A 134 17.93 2.90 -2.34
N ILE A 135 18.17 1.61 -2.08
CA ILE A 135 18.62 0.67 -3.08
C ILE A 135 17.58 0.52 -4.20
N ALA A 136 16.31 0.29 -3.84
CA ALA A 136 15.22 0.16 -4.81
C ALA A 136 15.07 1.43 -5.65
N GLN A 137 15.17 2.60 -5.03
CA GLN A 137 15.13 3.88 -5.74
C GLN A 137 16.31 4.04 -6.71
N GLY A 138 17.53 3.80 -6.24
CA GLY A 138 18.74 3.90 -7.07
C GLY A 138 18.70 2.95 -8.26
N VAL A 139 18.33 1.68 -8.02
CA VAL A 139 18.19 0.68 -9.10
C VAL A 139 17.10 1.10 -10.08
N SER A 140 15.97 1.61 -9.59
CA SER A 140 14.88 2.13 -10.42
C SER A 140 15.35 3.24 -11.36
N LEU A 141 16.10 4.22 -10.84
CA LEU A 141 16.63 5.33 -11.62
C LEU A 141 17.66 4.88 -12.64
N VAL A 142 18.56 3.97 -12.28
CA VAL A 142 19.57 3.44 -13.21
C VAL A 142 18.91 2.67 -14.35
N ILE A 143 17.98 1.77 -14.06
CA ILE A 143 17.34 0.93 -15.07
C ILE A 143 16.42 1.75 -16.00
N SER A 144 15.73 2.78 -15.47
CA SER A 144 14.84 3.64 -16.24
C SER A 144 15.56 4.81 -16.93
N ASN A 145 16.89 4.98 -16.71
CA ASN A 145 17.65 6.18 -17.10
C ASN A 145 16.99 7.47 -16.61
N GLY A 146 16.38 7.44 -15.40
CA GLY A 146 15.67 8.57 -14.80
C GLY A 146 14.41 9.02 -15.55
N SER A 147 13.93 8.23 -16.50
CA SER A 147 12.81 8.58 -17.37
C SER A 147 11.60 7.68 -17.12
N SER A 148 10.40 8.22 -17.34
CA SER A 148 9.17 7.43 -17.32
C SER A 148 9.14 6.44 -18.48
N ILE A 149 8.71 5.21 -18.20
CA ILE A 149 8.56 4.17 -19.21
C ILE A 149 7.11 4.13 -19.67
N TYR A 150 6.89 4.30 -20.97
CA TYR A 150 5.58 4.28 -21.63
C TYR A 150 5.47 3.09 -22.60
N GLY A 151 4.27 2.84 -23.11
CA GLY A 151 4.03 1.83 -24.15
C GLY A 151 3.70 0.46 -23.59
N TYR A 152 2.80 0.42 -22.60
CA TYR A 152 2.28 -0.83 -22.05
C TYR A 152 1.38 -1.58 -23.04
N THR A 153 1.29 -2.89 -22.90
CA THR A 153 0.35 -3.71 -23.67
C THR A 153 -1.09 -3.34 -23.35
N SER A 154 -1.97 -3.39 -24.38
CA SER A 154 -3.40 -3.11 -24.23
C SER A 154 -4.06 -3.96 -23.14
N ALA A 155 -3.59 -5.19 -22.94
CA ALA A 155 -4.06 -6.08 -21.89
C ALA A 155 -3.78 -5.53 -20.48
N LEU A 156 -2.58 -5.00 -20.23
CA LEU A 156 -2.24 -4.39 -18.93
C LEU A 156 -3.05 -3.11 -18.67
N VAL A 157 -3.18 -2.28 -19.71
CA VAL A 157 -4.01 -1.07 -19.66
C VAL A 157 -5.47 -1.44 -19.38
N GLY A 158 -5.99 -2.50 -20.02
CA GLY A 158 -7.34 -3.00 -19.79
C GLY A 158 -7.60 -3.45 -18.36
N VAL A 159 -6.62 -4.05 -17.69
CA VAL A 159 -6.73 -4.42 -16.25
C VAL A 159 -6.60 -3.18 -15.36
N GLY A 160 -5.68 -2.29 -15.67
CA GLY A 160 -5.42 -1.11 -14.83
C GLY A 160 -6.50 -0.04 -14.89
N SER A 161 -7.11 0.17 -16.06
CA SER A 161 -8.17 1.17 -16.30
C SER A 161 -9.54 0.57 -16.60
N GLY A 162 -9.64 -0.77 -16.63
CA GLY A 162 -10.91 -1.47 -16.87
C GLY A 162 -11.92 -1.24 -15.75
N LYS A 163 -13.19 -1.16 -16.13
CA LYS A 163 -14.32 -0.98 -15.21
C LYS A 163 -15.37 -2.06 -15.49
N ILE A 164 -16.00 -2.56 -14.44
CA ILE A 164 -17.22 -3.37 -14.51
C ILE A 164 -18.35 -2.46 -14.03
N ALA A 165 -19.18 -1.99 -14.97
CA ALA A 165 -20.09 -0.86 -14.76
C ALA A 165 -19.32 0.40 -14.34
N PHE A 166 -19.46 0.86 -13.10
CA PHE A 166 -18.74 2.02 -12.55
C PHE A 166 -17.57 1.64 -11.61
N ILE A 167 -17.41 0.33 -11.30
CA ILE A 167 -16.41 -0.16 -10.35
C ILE A 167 -15.11 -0.49 -11.10
N PRO A 168 -13.96 0.13 -10.75
CA PRO A 168 -12.67 -0.23 -11.31
C PRO A 168 -12.28 -1.66 -10.98
N ILE A 169 -11.68 -2.38 -11.92
CA ILE A 169 -11.17 -3.74 -11.71
C ILE A 169 -10.13 -3.75 -10.59
N THR A 170 -9.30 -2.74 -10.49
CA THR A 170 -8.30 -2.56 -9.43
C THR A 170 -8.93 -2.56 -8.03
N TRP A 171 -10.13 -2.00 -7.88
CA TRP A 171 -10.86 -2.00 -6.61
C TRP A 171 -11.31 -3.41 -6.21
N LEU A 172 -11.73 -4.23 -7.17
CA LEU A 172 -12.06 -5.64 -6.93
C LEU A 172 -10.83 -6.43 -6.47
N PHE A 173 -9.66 -6.17 -7.08
CA PHE A 173 -8.40 -6.74 -6.62
C PHE A 173 -8.07 -6.32 -5.17
N MET A 174 -8.29 -5.08 -4.82
CA MET A 174 -8.12 -4.61 -3.43
C MET A 174 -9.00 -5.41 -2.47
N VAL A 175 -10.29 -5.54 -2.76
CA VAL A 175 -11.22 -6.31 -1.92
C VAL A 175 -10.76 -7.76 -1.80
N ALA A 176 -10.35 -8.38 -2.90
CA ALA A 176 -9.81 -9.74 -2.87
C ALA A 176 -8.55 -9.84 -1.99
N CYS A 177 -7.63 -8.87 -2.06
CA CYS A 177 -6.46 -8.82 -1.19
C CYS A 177 -6.83 -8.66 0.30
N PHE A 178 -7.83 -7.83 0.63
CA PHE A 178 -8.34 -7.71 2.00
C PHE A 178 -8.92 -9.02 2.52
N VAL A 179 -9.74 -9.70 1.72
CA VAL A 179 -10.32 -11.01 2.09
C VAL A 179 -9.22 -12.05 2.28
N LEU A 180 -8.23 -12.10 1.38
CA LEU A 180 -7.09 -13.01 1.49
C LEU A 180 -6.23 -12.70 2.71
N GLY A 181 -5.91 -11.41 2.95
CA GLY A 181 -5.15 -10.98 4.13
C GLY A 181 -5.86 -11.34 5.43
N TRP A 182 -7.17 -11.06 5.51
CA TRP A 182 -8.00 -11.47 6.64
C TRP A 182 -7.99 -12.98 6.84
N PHE A 183 -8.19 -13.75 5.76
CA PHE A 183 -8.20 -15.22 5.84
C PHE A 183 -6.84 -15.75 6.31
N VAL A 184 -5.73 -15.24 5.78
CA VAL A 184 -4.39 -15.64 6.18
C VAL A 184 -4.15 -15.35 7.66
N LEU A 185 -4.49 -14.15 8.13
CA LEU A 185 -4.27 -13.76 9.52
C LEU A 185 -5.13 -14.55 10.50
N GLN A 186 -6.40 -14.80 10.17
CA GLN A 186 -7.34 -15.43 11.11
C GLN A 186 -7.33 -16.96 11.05
N HIS A 187 -7.09 -17.57 9.88
CA HIS A 187 -7.34 -18.99 9.66
C HIS A 187 -6.09 -19.82 9.35
N THR A 188 -4.90 -19.21 9.17
CA THR A 188 -3.69 -19.96 8.82
C THR A 188 -2.66 -20.04 9.96
N ARG A 189 -1.73 -20.99 9.82
CA ARG A 189 -0.57 -21.10 10.73
C ARG A 189 0.31 -19.86 10.65
N LEU A 190 0.45 -19.29 9.45
CA LEU A 190 1.25 -18.09 9.21
C LEU A 190 0.70 -16.90 10.01
N GLY A 191 -0.61 -16.68 10.01
CA GLY A 191 -1.22 -15.62 10.81
C GLY A 191 -0.95 -15.78 12.31
N ARG A 192 -1.02 -17.02 12.83
CA ARG A 192 -0.65 -17.29 14.23
C ARG A 192 0.79 -16.93 14.55
N TYR A 193 1.74 -17.25 13.64
CA TYR A 193 3.13 -16.86 13.83
C TYR A 193 3.33 -15.36 13.79
N VAL A 194 2.63 -14.65 12.89
CA VAL A 194 2.67 -13.18 12.81
C VAL A 194 2.24 -12.55 14.14
N TYR A 195 1.13 -13.01 14.73
CA TYR A 195 0.69 -12.50 16.04
C TYR A 195 1.62 -12.89 17.17
N MET A 196 2.24 -14.09 17.15
CA MET A 196 3.18 -14.49 18.21
C MET A 196 4.50 -13.72 18.19
N VAL A 197 4.92 -13.23 17.03
CA VAL A 197 6.16 -12.44 16.91
C VAL A 197 5.97 -11.02 17.44
N GLY A 198 4.79 -10.44 17.27
CA GLY A 198 4.49 -9.05 17.67
C GLY A 198 3.75 -8.92 19.01
N GLY A 199 3.46 -10.01 19.70
CA GLY A 199 2.81 -10.05 21.03
C GLY A 199 3.64 -10.82 21.99
#